data_7955c745f496503230c4e63fbcb60a6d
#
_entry.id   7955c745f496503230c4e63fbcb60a6d
#
_cell.length_a   1.000
_cell.length_b   1.000
_cell.length_c   1.000
_cell.angle_alpha   90.00
_cell.angle_beta   90.00
_cell.angle_gamma   90.00
#
_symmetry.space_group_name_H-M   'P 1'
#
loop_
_entity.id
_entity.type
_entity.pdbx_description
1 polymer ?
#
loop_
_entity_poly.entity_id
_entity_poly.type
_entity_poly.pdbx_seq_one_letter_code
_entity_poly.pdbx_strand_id
1 'polypeptide(L)'
;MLWPTTAMRDARGALQVAGVSLDALADEYGTPLYVFDVATIREQCRRYTRAFDGAWPRPRVVYAGKAGMSYALLEIIAAEGLWLDVVSGGELAYALACGFPAGRIHFHGNNKTPDELRLALDSGIDTIVIDNFDEIDLLAELTSGRAARQTVLVRVNPGIDVHTHDYRKTGIPDSKFGLGIQNGQAEEAVRRIQAVPGLRLNGFHAHIGSQIFEIEPFVDTVETLFGFAGRMRDAHGVEIDEISPGGGLGIPYEATDPDAGVEDYVGAIAACARESAAQLGMAPPVLTIEPGRTIVGQAGVAVYTVGARKEIPGVRTYVSVDGGMADNIRPALYGAAYTAELVGRPSDGDLAPVTIAGKYCESGDILIERVALPPLSPGDRLVIPAAGAYCLAMASNYNQALRPAVVFIEDGESRLTQRRETVDDLLRRDVIDVRMTRGATAEVTI
;
A
#
# COMPACT_ATOMS: atom_id res chain seq x y z
N MET A 1 6.51 -3.27 -16.14
CA MET A 1 7.43 -4.40 -15.75
C MET A 1 6.79 -5.16 -14.60
N LEU A 2 6.68 -6.52 -14.65
CA LEU A 2 6.02 -7.33 -13.60
C LEU A 2 6.96 -7.70 -12.43
N TRP A 3 8.22 -7.86 -12.73
CA TRP A 3 9.24 -8.43 -11.85
C TRP A 3 10.07 -7.35 -11.16
N PRO A 4 10.72 -7.67 -10.03
CA PRO A 4 11.80 -6.85 -9.50
C PRO A 4 12.85 -6.56 -10.58
N THR A 5 13.45 -5.38 -10.54
CA THR A 5 14.42 -4.94 -11.58
C THR A 5 15.66 -5.83 -11.65
N THR A 6 15.98 -6.53 -10.57
CA THR A 6 17.11 -7.46 -10.47
C THR A 6 16.74 -8.92 -10.73
N ALA A 7 15.44 -9.19 -11.02
CA ALA A 7 14.99 -10.56 -11.29
C ALA A 7 15.59 -11.07 -12.59
N MET A 8 16.19 -12.25 -12.54
CA MET A 8 16.82 -12.91 -13.70
C MET A 8 16.80 -14.43 -13.57
N ARG A 9 16.96 -15.13 -14.67
CA ARG A 9 17.18 -16.57 -14.66
C ARG A 9 18.67 -16.86 -14.81
N ASP A 10 19.17 -17.79 -14.01
CA ASP A 10 20.55 -18.27 -14.11
C ASP A 10 20.79 -19.17 -15.37
N ALA A 11 21.99 -19.65 -15.55
CA ALA A 11 22.36 -20.52 -16.67
C ALA A 11 21.59 -21.87 -16.69
N ARG A 12 20.95 -22.26 -15.58
CA ARG A 12 20.11 -23.47 -15.47
C ARG A 12 18.63 -23.15 -15.67
N GLY A 13 18.28 -21.87 -15.82
CA GLY A 13 16.93 -21.39 -15.95
C GLY A 13 16.20 -21.15 -14.61
N ALA A 14 16.87 -21.29 -13.47
CA ALA A 14 16.30 -21.01 -12.16
C ALA A 14 16.21 -19.51 -11.89
N LEU A 15 15.11 -19.08 -11.29
CA LEU A 15 14.85 -17.67 -11.03
C LEU A 15 15.63 -17.19 -9.79
N GLN A 16 16.25 -16.04 -9.96
CA GLN A 16 16.99 -15.32 -8.92
C GLN A 16 16.47 -13.89 -8.80
N VAL A 17 16.61 -13.30 -7.61
CA VAL A 17 16.39 -11.88 -7.34
C VAL A 17 17.67 -11.34 -6.70
N ALA A 18 18.21 -10.26 -7.23
CA ALA A 18 19.49 -9.68 -6.82
C ALA A 18 20.63 -10.73 -6.67
N GLY A 19 20.66 -11.72 -7.58
CA GLY A 19 21.66 -12.78 -7.59
C GLY A 19 21.41 -13.93 -6.59
N VAL A 20 20.35 -13.86 -5.77
CA VAL A 20 20.01 -14.92 -4.80
C VAL A 20 18.92 -15.83 -5.36
N SER A 21 19.14 -17.14 -5.29
CA SER A 21 18.19 -18.14 -5.77
C SER A 21 16.92 -18.20 -4.92
N LEU A 22 15.75 -18.10 -5.56
CA LEU A 22 14.47 -18.25 -4.86
C LEU A 22 14.26 -19.70 -4.36
N ASP A 23 14.81 -20.71 -5.04
CA ASP A 23 14.79 -22.09 -4.56
C ASP A 23 15.59 -22.25 -3.27
N ALA A 24 16.79 -21.67 -3.21
CA ALA A 24 17.62 -21.73 -2.00
C ALA A 24 16.94 -21.02 -0.80
N LEU A 25 16.31 -19.88 -1.03
CA LEU A 25 15.54 -19.20 0.01
C LEU A 25 14.34 -20.02 0.48
N ALA A 26 13.64 -20.67 -0.45
CA ALA A 26 12.52 -21.54 -0.11
C ALA A 26 12.97 -22.81 0.64
N ASP A 27 14.17 -23.34 0.36
CA ASP A 27 14.76 -24.44 1.16
C ASP A 27 15.11 -23.99 2.59
N GLU A 28 15.62 -22.77 2.74
CA GLU A 28 16.06 -22.24 4.04
C GLU A 28 14.88 -21.79 4.92
N TYR A 29 13.91 -21.05 4.35
CA TYR A 29 12.84 -20.39 5.13
C TYR A 29 11.48 -21.07 4.98
N GLY A 30 11.37 -22.09 4.10
CA GLY A 30 10.09 -22.73 3.74
C GLY A 30 9.18 -21.82 2.92
N THR A 31 8.06 -22.38 2.45
CA THR A 31 7.00 -21.67 1.74
C THR A 31 5.68 -21.71 2.55
N PRO A 32 4.70 -20.79 2.35
CA PRO A 32 4.79 -19.61 1.50
C PRO A 32 5.90 -18.68 1.96
N LEU A 33 6.55 -17.99 1.02
CA LEU A 33 7.65 -17.08 1.32
C LEU A 33 7.47 -15.80 0.51
N TYR A 34 7.64 -14.65 1.16
CA TYR A 34 7.67 -13.37 0.48
C TYR A 34 9.09 -12.85 0.40
N VAL A 35 9.52 -12.47 -0.80
CA VAL A 35 10.87 -11.98 -1.06
C VAL A 35 10.80 -10.59 -1.66
N PHE A 36 11.53 -9.64 -1.08
CA PHE A 36 11.58 -8.25 -1.52
C PHE A 36 12.97 -7.88 -2.02
N ASP A 37 13.03 -7.25 -3.18
CA ASP A 37 14.22 -6.66 -3.77
C ASP A 37 14.39 -5.21 -3.30
N VAL A 38 15.38 -4.95 -2.45
CA VAL A 38 15.67 -3.62 -1.91
C VAL A 38 16.08 -2.65 -3.01
N ALA A 39 16.83 -3.11 -4.02
CA ALA A 39 17.25 -2.28 -5.14
C ALA A 39 16.04 -1.73 -5.90
N THR A 40 15.01 -2.55 -6.14
CA THR A 40 13.76 -2.11 -6.76
C THR A 40 13.01 -1.10 -5.89
N ILE A 41 12.90 -1.33 -4.57
CA ILE A 41 12.25 -0.36 -3.66
C ILE A 41 12.95 1.00 -3.74
N ARG A 42 14.28 1.03 -3.59
CA ARG A 42 15.07 2.26 -3.64
C ARG A 42 14.94 2.97 -4.99
N GLU A 43 14.99 2.21 -6.09
CA GLU A 43 14.84 2.78 -7.42
C GLU A 43 13.47 3.42 -7.62
N GLN A 44 12.38 2.78 -7.16
CA GLN A 44 11.05 3.36 -7.25
C GLN A 44 10.92 4.63 -6.38
N CYS A 45 11.47 4.66 -5.18
CA CYS A 45 11.53 5.88 -4.37
C CYS A 45 12.23 7.02 -5.12
N ARG A 46 13.41 6.71 -5.70
CA ARG A 46 14.23 7.69 -6.44
C ARG A 46 13.60 8.12 -7.75
N ARG A 47 12.82 7.26 -8.43
CA ARG A 47 12.07 7.65 -9.63
C ARG A 47 11.10 8.79 -9.34
N TYR A 48 10.34 8.72 -8.24
CA TYR A 48 9.43 9.79 -7.85
C TYR A 48 10.17 11.08 -7.50
N THR A 49 11.25 11.02 -6.74
CA THR A 49 12.01 12.22 -6.39
C THR A 49 12.64 12.86 -7.63
N ARG A 50 13.26 12.06 -8.51
CA ARG A 50 13.84 12.56 -9.78
C ARG A 50 12.78 13.13 -10.73
N ALA A 51 11.60 12.52 -10.81
CA ALA A 51 10.52 13.01 -11.67
C ALA A 51 10.05 14.41 -11.26
N PHE A 52 10.18 14.77 -9.99
CA PHE A 52 9.90 16.13 -9.51
C PHE A 52 11.04 17.12 -9.73
N ASP A 53 12.27 16.65 -9.97
CA ASP A 53 13.43 17.52 -10.15
C ASP A 53 13.21 18.45 -11.37
N GLY A 54 13.18 19.76 -11.10
CA GLY A 54 12.88 20.77 -12.11
C GLY A 54 11.41 20.86 -12.56
N ALA A 55 10.55 19.90 -12.16
CA ALA A 55 9.12 19.92 -12.50
C ALA A 55 8.32 20.78 -11.52
N TRP A 56 8.66 20.74 -10.22
CA TRP A 56 7.97 21.51 -9.18
C TRP A 56 8.94 21.97 -8.08
N PRO A 57 8.81 23.21 -7.55
CA PRO A 57 9.80 23.77 -6.62
C PRO A 57 9.70 23.22 -5.19
N ARG A 58 8.55 22.70 -4.78
CA ARG A 58 8.29 22.23 -3.41
C ARG A 58 7.58 20.86 -3.42
N PRO A 59 8.26 19.79 -3.89
CA PRO A 59 7.67 18.46 -3.97
C PRO A 59 7.69 17.76 -2.62
N ARG A 60 6.72 16.88 -2.40
CA ARG A 60 6.71 15.93 -1.28
C ARG A 60 6.22 14.58 -1.75
N VAL A 61 6.98 13.53 -1.47
CA VAL A 61 6.59 12.14 -1.74
C VAL A 61 6.35 11.45 -0.41
N VAL A 62 5.13 10.98 -0.19
CA VAL A 62 4.67 10.31 1.03
C VAL A 62 4.41 8.85 0.71
N TYR A 63 5.11 7.93 1.34
CA TYR A 63 4.85 6.50 1.16
C TYR A 63 3.54 6.12 1.86
N ALA A 64 2.60 5.51 1.11
CA ALA A 64 1.34 5.04 1.69
C ALA A 64 1.55 3.72 2.45
N GLY A 65 1.65 3.80 3.79
CA GLY A 65 1.97 2.67 4.69
C GLY A 65 1.03 1.48 4.56
N LYS A 66 -0.24 1.72 4.23
CA LYS A 66 -1.24 0.67 3.95
C LYS A 66 -0.86 -0.32 2.85
N ALA A 67 0.05 0.04 1.94
CA ALA A 67 0.52 -0.86 0.89
C ALA A 67 1.38 -1.99 1.44
N GLY A 68 2.13 -1.73 2.51
CA GLY A 68 2.95 -2.68 3.25
C GLY A 68 3.78 -1.94 4.29
N MET A 69 3.89 -2.49 5.49
CA MET A 69 4.66 -1.88 6.58
C MET A 69 5.44 -2.95 7.33
N SER A 70 6.75 -2.76 7.43
CA SER A 70 7.65 -3.54 8.26
C SER A 70 8.82 -2.67 8.70
N TYR A 71 9.53 -3.08 9.76
CA TYR A 71 10.71 -2.34 10.22
C TYR A 71 11.70 -2.08 9.08
N ALA A 72 12.07 -3.15 8.34
CA ALA A 72 13.04 -3.05 7.25
C ALA A 72 12.55 -2.12 6.11
N LEU A 73 11.26 -2.15 5.79
CA LEU A 73 10.70 -1.27 4.77
C LEU A 73 10.71 0.20 5.23
N LEU A 74 10.29 0.48 6.45
CA LEU A 74 10.29 1.84 6.98
C LEU A 74 11.70 2.42 7.09
N GLU A 75 12.71 1.59 7.42
CA GLU A 75 14.12 1.98 7.40
C GLU A 75 14.56 2.45 6.00
N ILE A 76 14.17 1.71 4.95
CA ILE A 76 14.47 2.08 3.55
C ILE A 76 13.74 3.37 3.16
N ILE A 77 12.44 3.47 3.43
CA ILE A 77 11.62 4.65 3.10
C ILE A 77 12.18 5.91 3.77
N ALA A 78 12.55 5.82 5.04
CA ALA A 78 13.15 6.93 5.78
C ALA A 78 14.53 7.33 5.22
N ALA A 79 15.36 6.33 4.85
CA ALA A 79 16.69 6.54 4.28
C ALA A 79 16.63 7.17 2.88
N GLU A 80 15.62 6.85 2.06
CA GLU A 80 15.38 7.50 0.76
C GLU A 80 14.72 8.89 0.89
N GLY A 81 14.50 9.37 2.11
CA GLY A 81 14.01 10.73 2.38
C GLY A 81 12.50 10.92 2.21
N LEU A 82 11.74 9.85 1.97
CA LEU A 82 10.30 9.93 1.82
C LEU A 82 9.61 10.16 3.18
N TRP A 83 8.39 10.68 3.09
CA TRP A 83 7.46 10.79 4.20
C TRP A 83 6.63 9.52 4.33
N LEU A 84 5.79 9.43 5.37
CA LEU A 84 4.93 8.27 5.63
C LEU A 84 3.48 8.70 5.84
N ASP A 85 2.56 8.02 5.20
CA ASP A 85 1.12 8.04 5.46
C ASP A 85 0.77 6.86 6.37
N VAL A 86 0.06 7.14 7.45
CA VAL A 86 -0.52 6.14 8.36
C VAL A 86 -2.02 6.35 8.48
N VAL A 87 -2.80 5.27 8.69
CA VAL A 87 -4.27 5.32 8.70
C VAL A 87 -4.91 4.84 10.00
N SER A 88 -4.09 4.43 10.97
CA SER A 88 -4.55 3.98 12.29
C SER A 88 -3.52 4.29 13.38
N GLY A 89 -3.96 4.31 14.63
CA GLY A 89 -3.05 4.41 15.77
C GLY A 89 -2.06 3.25 15.85
N GLY A 90 -2.44 2.07 15.35
CA GLY A 90 -1.54 0.92 15.24
C GLY A 90 -0.38 1.17 14.29
N GLU A 91 -0.66 1.67 13.08
CA GLU A 91 0.40 2.04 12.13
C GLU A 91 1.26 3.18 12.65
N LEU A 92 0.66 4.20 13.28
CA LEU A 92 1.39 5.31 13.90
C LEU A 92 2.33 4.81 15.00
N ALA A 93 1.81 4.04 15.95
CA ALA A 93 2.62 3.48 17.05
C ALA A 93 3.75 2.58 16.52
N TYR A 94 3.46 1.77 15.49
CA TYR A 94 4.45 0.93 14.85
C TYR A 94 5.56 1.76 14.18
N ALA A 95 5.20 2.78 13.41
CA ALA A 95 6.16 3.67 12.76
C ALA A 95 7.07 4.37 13.78
N LEU A 96 6.50 4.89 14.87
CA LEU A 96 7.26 5.53 15.95
C LEU A 96 8.20 4.54 16.65
N ALA A 97 7.72 3.32 16.92
CA ALA A 97 8.54 2.25 17.51
C ALA A 97 9.70 1.82 16.60
N CYS A 98 9.53 1.93 15.28
CA CYS A 98 10.59 1.72 14.29
C CYS A 98 11.56 2.92 14.17
N GLY A 99 11.33 4.01 14.89
CA GLY A 99 12.17 5.22 14.83
C GLY A 99 11.91 6.09 13.58
N PHE A 100 10.76 5.90 12.89
CA PHE A 100 10.42 6.78 11.78
C PHE A 100 10.22 8.22 12.28
N PRO A 101 10.77 9.26 11.61
CA PRO A 101 10.68 10.64 12.09
C PRO A 101 9.22 11.12 12.16
N ALA A 102 8.71 11.43 13.36
CA ALA A 102 7.34 11.88 13.56
C ALA A 102 6.98 13.11 12.70
N GLY A 103 7.89 14.08 12.56
CA GLY A 103 7.71 15.25 11.70
C GLY A 103 7.69 14.97 10.20
N ARG A 104 7.67 13.69 9.78
CA ARG A 104 7.45 13.26 8.39
C ARG A 104 6.25 12.31 8.28
N ILE A 105 5.32 12.35 9.23
CA ILE A 105 4.13 11.48 9.23
C ILE A 105 2.88 12.31 8.96
N HIS A 106 2.07 11.84 8.01
CA HIS A 106 0.69 12.27 7.79
C HIS A 106 -0.26 11.19 8.33
N PHE A 107 -1.27 11.61 9.10
CA PHE A 107 -2.26 10.70 9.68
C PHE A 107 -3.61 10.83 8.98
N HIS A 108 -3.95 9.83 8.19
CA HIS A 108 -5.19 9.70 7.43
C HIS A 108 -6.24 8.86 8.18
N GLY A 109 -7.38 8.61 7.55
CA GLY A 109 -8.46 7.77 8.07
C GLY A 109 -9.74 8.56 8.35
N ASN A 110 -10.87 7.91 8.10
CA ASN A 110 -12.20 8.51 8.19
C ASN A 110 -12.83 8.42 9.59
N ASN A 111 -12.16 7.78 10.53
CA ASN A 111 -12.61 7.65 11.92
C ASN A 111 -11.42 7.44 12.84
N LYS A 112 -10.79 8.53 13.25
CA LYS A 112 -9.69 8.51 14.22
C LYS A 112 -10.27 8.62 15.64
N THR A 113 -9.93 7.68 16.50
CA THR A 113 -10.38 7.67 17.89
C THR A 113 -9.70 8.77 18.72
N PRO A 114 -10.28 9.17 19.87
CA PRO A 114 -9.65 10.15 20.77
C PRO A 114 -8.22 9.76 21.18
N ASP A 115 -7.97 8.47 21.43
CA ASP A 115 -6.64 7.99 21.85
C ASP A 115 -5.63 8.01 20.69
N GLU A 116 -6.05 7.70 19.48
CA GLU A 116 -5.21 7.80 18.28
C GLU A 116 -4.84 9.27 17.99
N LEU A 117 -5.79 10.20 18.14
CA LEU A 117 -5.51 11.63 17.97
C LEU A 117 -4.61 12.16 19.10
N ARG A 118 -4.78 11.72 20.36
CA ARG A 118 -3.84 12.06 21.45
C ARG A 118 -2.44 11.55 21.13
N LEU A 119 -2.29 10.30 20.71
CA LEU A 119 -1.00 9.75 20.31
C LEU A 119 -0.36 10.60 19.20
N ALA A 120 -1.11 10.98 18.19
CA ALA A 120 -0.63 11.81 17.08
C ALA A 120 -0.14 13.19 17.57
N LEU A 121 -0.95 13.88 18.39
CA LEU A 121 -0.62 15.18 18.95
C LEU A 121 0.60 15.12 19.90
N ASP A 122 0.68 14.09 20.73
CA ASP A 122 1.75 13.94 21.72
C ASP A 122 3.08 13.52 21.07
N SER A 123 3.02 12.79 19.95
CA SER A 123 4.19 12.40 19.18
C SER A 123 4.76 13.51 18.29
N GLY A 124 3.99 14.59 18.09
CA GLY A 124 4.40 15.71 17.25
C GLY A 124 4.50 15.35 15.77
N ILE A 125 3.53 14.59 15.25
CA ILE A 125 3.47 14.33 13.80
C ILE A 125 3.26 15.63 13.02
N ASP A 126 3.64 15.63 11.74
CA ASP A 126 3.52 16.83 10.91
C ASP A 126 2.05 17.20 10.67
N THR A 127 1.26 16.29 10.12
CA THR A 127 -0.07 16.61 9.61
C THR A 127 -1.12 15.57 9.98
N ILE A 128 -2.30 16.05 10.42
CA ILE A 128 -3.52 15.24 10.50
C ILE A 128 -4.41 15.61 9.31
N VAL A 129 -4.82 14.60 8.53
CA VAL A 129 -5.76 14.77 7.41
C VAL A 129 -7.18 14.55 7.91
N ILE A 130 -7.91 15.64 8.05
CA ILE A 130 -9.29 15.67 8.58
C ILE A 130 -10.25 15.13 7.52
N ASP A 131 -11.12 14.23 7.92
CA ASP A 131 -12.05 13.54 7.02
C ASP A 131 -13.53 13.88 7.28
N ASN A 132 -13.87 14.41 8.47
CA ASN A 132 -15.24 14.71 8.88
C ASN A 132 -15.31 15.81 9.94
N PHE A 133 -16.55 16.27 10.25
CA PHE A 133 -16.77 17.36 11.20
C PHE A 133 -16.56 16.95 12.66
N ASP A 134 -16.94 15.74 13.04
CA ASP A 134 -16.77 15.24 14.41
C ASP A 134 -15.29 15.22 14.79
N GLU A 135 -14.42 14.95 13.84
CA GLU A 135 -12.97 15.00 14.03
C GLU A 135 -12.47 16.43 14.29
N ILE A 136 -13.07 17.45 13.62
CA ILE A 136 -12.74 18.86 13.88
C ILE A 136 -13.11 19.22 15.32
N ASP A 137 -14.32 18.85 15.76
CA ASP A 137 -14.80 19.13 17.09
C ASP A 137 -13.94 18.44 18.15
N LEU A 138 -13.57 17.18 17.93
CA LEU A 138 -12.68 16.43 18.81
C LEU A 138 -11.27 17.04 18.87
N LEU A 139 -10.72 17.45 17.74
CA LEU A 139 -9.42 18.12 17.70
C LEU A 139 -9.46 19.48 18.38
N ALA A 140 -10.57 20.20 18.32
CA ALA A 140 -10.75 21.45 19.05
C ALA A 140 -10.64 21.23 20.57
N GLU A 141 -11.26 20.16 21.09
CA GLU A 141 -11.16 19.77 22.49
C GLU A 141 -9.72 19.38 22.87
N LEU A 142 -9.11 18.48 22.07
CA LEU A 142 -7.79 17.90 22.36
C LEU A 142 -6.63 18.89 22.20
N THR A 143 -6.79 19.93 21.39
CA THR A 143 -5.77 20.99 21.20
C THR A 143 -5.98 22.18 22.14
N SER A 144 -7.07 22.22 22.88
CA SER A 144 -7.34 23.28 23.85
C SER A 144 -6.23 23.38 24.91
N GLY A 145 -5.64 24.56 25.05
CA GLY A 145 -4.53 24.80 25.99
C GLY A 145 -3.16 24.30 25.54
N ARG A 146 -3.03 23.66 24.39
CA ARG A 146 -1.72 23.30 23.81
C ARG A 146 -1.02 24.55 23.26
N ALA A 147 0.30 24.63 23.46
CA ALA A 147 1.10 25.76 22.99
C ALA A 147 1.30 25.74 21.47
N ALA A 148 1.47 24.56 20.91
CA ALA A 148 1.69 24.37 19.47
C ALA A 148 0.38 24.11 18.76
N ARG A 149 0.21 24.71 17.58
CA ARG A 149 -0.92 24.43 16.67
C ARG A 149 -0.62 23.19 15.85
N GLN A 150 -1.61 22.28 15.76
CA GLN A 150 -1.52 21.14 14.87
C GLN A 150 -1.79 21.54 13.43
N THR A 151 -0.89 21.20 12.52
CA THR A 151 -1.11 21.32 11.09
C THR A 151 -2.13 20.29 10.61
N VAL A 152 -3.11 20.76 9.82
CA VAL A 152 -4.14 19.89 9.26
C VAL A 152 -4.34 20.13 7.77
N LEU A 153 -4.66 19.07 7.03
CA LEU A 153 -5.27 19.14 5.71
C LEU A 153 -6.74 18.73 5.82
N VAL A 154 -7.59 19.24 4.95
CA VAL A 154 -8.95 18.72 4.80
C VAL A 154 -8.96 17.73 3.62
N ARG A 155 -9.39 16.50 3.89
CA ARG A 155 -9.69 15.55 2.81
C ARG A 155 -10.99 15.95 2.16
N VAL A 156 -10.92 16.28 0.88
CA VAL A 156 -12.08 16.68 0.09
C VAL A 156 -12.43 15.61 -0.93
N ASN A 157 -13.71 15.52 -1.24
CA ASN A 157 -14.21 14.71 -2.33
C ASN A 157 -14.41 15.59 -3.57
N PRO A 158 -13.60 15.42 -4.62
CA PRO A 158 -13.66 16.25 -5.83
C PRO A 158 -14.83 15.90 -6.75
N GLY A 159 -15.50 14.76 -6.56
CA GLY A 159 -16.58 14.27 -7.41
C GLY A 159 -16.11 13.69 -8.74
N ILE A 160 -14.89 13.17 -8.81
CA ILE A 160 -14.28 12.59 -10.01
C ILE A 160 -14.47 11.07 -10.00
N ASP A 161 -15.10 10.53 -11.05
CA ASP A 161 -15.23 9.08 -11.25
C ASP A 161 -14.06 8.55 -12.08
N VAL A 162 -13.54 7.39 -11.71
CA VAL A 162 -12.39 6.74 -12.36
C VAL A 162 -12.75 5.33 -12.78
N HIS A 163 -12.18 4.87 -13.89
CA HIS A 163 -12.35 3.50 -14.38
C HIS A 163 -11.50 2.51 -13.58
N THR A 164 -12.03 2.01 -12.46
CA THR A 164 -11.41 0.98 -11.61
C THR A 164 -12.51 0.16 -10.91
N HIS A 165 -12.11 -0.90 -10.20
CA HIS A 165 -13.05 -1.73 -9.43
C HIS A 165 -13.79 -0.88 -8.39
N ASP A 166 -15.11 -1.07 -8.23
CA ASP A 166 -15.96 -0.21 -7.38
C ASP A 166 -15.46 -0.06 -5.94
N TYR A 167 -14.92 -1.14 -5.34
CA TYR A 167 -14.32 -1.06 -4.00
C TYR A 167 -13.00 -0.27 -3.92
N ARG A 168 -12.46 0.20 -5.05
CA ARG A 168 -11.25 1.02 -5.11
C ARG A 168 -11.53 2.49 -5.44
N LYS A 169 -12.76 2.85 -5.79
CA LYS A 169 -13.18 4.22 -6.06
C LYS A 169 -13.41 4.98 -4.76
N THR A 170 -12.82 6.15 -4.62
CA THR A 170 -12.97 7.01 -3.43
C THR A 170 -13.29 8.47 -3.75
N GLY A 171 -13.24 8.85 -5.02
CA GLY A 171 -13.50 10.21 -5.50
C GLY A 171 -14.97 10.49 -5.87
N ILE A 172 -15.88 9.52 -5.76
CA ILE A 172 -17.29 9.66 -6.13
C ILE A 172 -18.10 10.26 -4.96
N PRO A 173 -19.24 10.93 -5.23
CA PRO A 173 -20.07 11.57 -4.19
C PRO A 173 -20.54 10.61 -3.09
N ASP A 174 -20.86 9.36 -3.43
CA ASP A 174 -21.19 8.30 -2.46
C ASP A 174 -19.93 7.58 -2.00
N SER A 175 -19.15 8.25 -1.18
CA SER A 175 -17.93 7.73 -0.56
C SER A 175 -17.94 8.00 0.94
N LYS A 176 -17.47 7.04 1.74
CA LYS A 176 -17.27 7.26 3.19
C LYS A 176 -16.11 8.21 3.51
N PHE A 177 -15.36 8.64 2.52
CA PHE A 177 -14.16 9.45 2.67
C PHE A 177 -14.34 10.87 2.14
N GLY A 178 -13.86 11.83 2.93
CA GLY A 178 -13.72 13.21 2.53
C GLY A 178 -15.02 14.00 2.51
N LEU A 179 -14.88 15.30 2.58
CA LEU A 179 -15.97 16.28 2.59
C LEU A 179 -16.20 16.80 1.17
N GLY A 180 -17.46 16.76 0.70
CA GLY A 180 -17.80 17.17 -0.66
C GLY A 180 -17.53 18.64 -0.93
N ILE A 181 -16.86 18.92 -2.05
CA ILE A 181 -16.67 20.30 -2.53
C ILE A 181 -17.99 20.87 -3.04
N GLN A 182 -18.74 20.09 -3.82
CA GLN A 182 -19.93 20.55 -4.54
C GLN A 182 -21.12 20.84 -3.62
N ASN A 183 -21.22 20.13 -2.49
CA ASN A 183 -22.32 20.28 -1.53
C ASN A 183 -22.00 21.25 -0.38
N GLY A 184 -20.84 21.94 -0.42
CA GLY A 184 -20.41 22.94 0.55
C GLY A 184 -19.82 22.41 1.85
N GLN A 185 -19.75 21.09 2.04
CA GLN A 185 -19.17 20.49 3.26
C GLN A 185 -17.68 20.85 3.44
N ALA A 186 -16.91 20.84 2.36
CA ALA A 186 -15.49 21.19 2.41
C ALA A 186 -15.28 22.66 2.84
N GLU A 187 -16.11 23.59 2.36
CA GLU A 187 -16.07 24.99 2.76
C GLU A 187 -16.49 25.18 4.24
N GLU A 188 -17.51 24.46 4.71
CA GLU A 188 -17.90 24.45 6.12
C GLU A 188 -16.75 23.98 7.01
N ALA A 189 -16.00 22.94 6.60
CA ALA A 189 -14.82 22.47 7.34
C ALA A 189 -13.75 23.56 7.45
N VAL A 190 -13.48 24.30 6.37
CA VAL A 190 -12.56 25.44 6.38
C VAL A 190 -12.96 26.45 7.46
N ARG A 191 -14.25 26.85 7.49
CA ARG A 191 -14.75 27.82 8.48
C ARG A 191 -14.62 27.30 9.92
N ARG A 192 -14.96 26.03 10.15
CA ARG A 192 -14.84 25.41 11.49
C ARG A 192 -13.39 25.37 11.95
N ILE A 193 -12.47 24.91 11.08
CA ILE A 193 -11.03 24.83 11.42
C ILE A 193 -10.46 26.21 11.75
N GLN A 194 -10.83 27.26 11.00
CA GLN A 194 -10.38 28.62 11.28
C GLN A 194 -10.84 29.13 12.65
N ALA A 195 -11.98 28.65 13.15
CA ALA A 195 -12.49 29.01 14.48
C ALA A 195 -11.76 28.28 15.63
N VAL A 196 -10.91 27.27 15.34
CA VAL A 196 -10.18 26.49 16.33
C VAL A 196 -8.73 27.01 16.47
N PRO A 197 -8.40 27.72 17.57
CA PRO A 197 -7.05 28.31 17.72
C PRO A 197 -5.90 27.28 17.70
N GLY A 198 -6.17 26.05 18.15
CA GLY A 198 -5.21 24.95 18.20
C GLY A 198 -4.90 24.28 16.86
N LEU A 199 -5.62 24.63 15.78
CA LEU A 199 -5.43 24.07 14.45
C LEU A 199 -4.84 25.09 13.47
N ARG A 200 -4.08 24.61 12.51
CA ARG A 200 -3.60 25.38 11.36
C ARG A 200 -3.98 24.64 10.08
N LEU A 201 -4.98 25.17 9.38
CA LEU A 201 -5.29 24.67 8.04
C LEU A 201 -4.11 24.97 7.11
N ASN A 202 -3.55 23.94 6.52
CA ASN A 202 -2.39 24.03 5.62
C ASN A 202 -2.78 23.79 4.17
N GLY A 203 -3.86 23.03 3.93
CA GLY A 203 -4.23 22.70 2.56
C GLY A 203 -5.33 21.67 2.43
N PHE A 204 -5.37 21.10 1.22
CA PHE A 204 -6.39 20.14 0.82
C PHE A 204 -5.75 18.87 0.28
N HIS A 205 -6.40 17.76 0.62
CA HIS A 205 -6.06 16.43 0.17
C HIS A 205 -7.24 15.80 -0.57
N ALA A 206 -6.97 15.05 -1.63
CA ALA A 206 -7.94 14.16 -2.26
C ALA A 206 -7.31 12.81 -2.55
N HIS A 207 -8.13 11.78 -2.73
CA HIS A 207 -7.68 10.48 -3.23
C HIS A 207 -8.84 9.85 -4.01
N ILE A 208 -8.65 9.63 -5.29
CA ILE A 208 -9.73 9.27 -6.22
C ILE A 208 -9.87 7.76 -6.44
N GLY A 209 -8.86 6.97 -6.07
CA GLY A 209 -8.91 5.53 -6.24
C GLY A 209 -7.55 4.86 -6.25
N SER A 210 -7.51 3.62 -6.70
CA SER A 210 -6.29 2.82 -6.74
C SER A 210 -6.26 1.92 -7.97
N GLN A 211 -5.09 1.64 -8.53
CA GLN A 211 -4.89 0.90 -9.76
C GLN A 211 -5.46 1.65 -10.97
N ILE A 212 -5.16 2.95 -11.07
CA ILE A 212 -5.56 3.85 -12.12
C ILE A 212 -4.39 4.00 -13.08
N PHE A 213 -4.64 3.83 -14.38
CA PHE A 213 -3.62 3.95 -15.42
C PHE A 213 -3.75 5.22 -16.25
N GLU A 214 -4.95 5.77 -16.32
CA GLU A 214 -5.21 7.05 -16.97
C GLU A 214 -4.67 8.21 -16.12
N ILE A 215 -4.02 9.17 -16.75
CA ILE A 215 -3.40 10.32 -16.06
C ILE A 215 -4.40 11.46 -15.86
N GLU A 216 -5.35 11.62 -16.79
CA GLU A 216 -6.31 12.70 -16.81
C GLU A 216 -7.09 12.86 -15.49
N PRO A 217 -7.59 11.81 -14.81
CA PRO A 217 -8.30 11.97 -13.54
C PRO A 217 -7.43 12.59 -12.43
N PHE A 218 -6.13 12.37 -12.46
CA PHE A 218 -5.20 13.00 -11.51
C PHE A 218 -5.00 14.48 -11.81
N VAL A 219 -4.92 14.84 -13.10
CA VAL A 219 -4.83 16.24 -13.57
C VAL A 219 -6.10 16.98 -13.15
N ASP A 220 -7.28 16.43 -13.42
CA ASP A 220 -8.58 17.00 -13.02
C ASP A 220 -8.68 17.19 -11.51
N THR A 221 -8.10 16.25 -10.73
CA THR A 221 -8.04 16.35 -9.28
C THR A 221 -7.18 17.55 -8.86
N VAL A 222 -6.00 17.72 -9.43
CA VAL A 222 -5.11 18.85 -9.14
C VAL A 222 -5.82 20.17 -9.47
N GLU A 223 -6.41 20.31 -10.67
CA GLU A 223 -7.14 21.50 -11.07
C GLU A 223 -8.30 21.82 -10.10
N THR A 224 -9.07 20.80 -9.75
CA THR A 224 -10.18 20.94 -8.79
C THR A 224 -9.71 21.43 -7.43
N LEU A 225 -8.62 20.86 -6.90
CA LEU A 225 -8.05 21.26 -5.61
C LEU A 225 -7.51 22.69 -5.63
N PHE A 226 -6.81 23.10 -6.68
CA PHE A 226 -6.34 24.49 -6.83
C PHE A 226 -7.50 25.46 -6.97
N GLY A 227 -8.50 25.13 -7.79
CA GLY A 227 -9.72 25.96 -7.93
C GLY A 227 -10.47 26.10 -6.59
N PHE A 228 -10.56 25.04 -5.80
CA PHE A 228 -11.14 25.09 -4.45
C PHE A 228 -10.29 25.96 -3.51
N ALA A 229 -8.96 25.79 -3.53
CA ALA A 229 -8.04 26.59 -2.72
C ALA A 229 -8.16 28.08 -3.02
N GLY A 230 -8.23 28.45 -4.32
CA GLY A 230 -8.44 29.83 -4.74
C GLY A 230 -9.76 30.42 -4.21
N ARG A 231 -10.86 29.66 -4.30
CA ARG A 231 -12.16 30.10 -3.73
C ARG A 231 -12.09 30.29 -2.21
N MET A 232 -11.44 29.39 -1.49
CA MET A 232 -11.31 29.49 -0.03
C MET A 232 -10.43 30.67 0.39
N ARG A 233 -9.39 30.96 -0.36
CA ARG A 233 -8.58 32.17 -0.16
C ARG A 233 -9.44 33.44 -0.34
N ASP A 234 -10.17 33.53 -1.44
CA ASP A 234 -10.93 34.73 -1.80
C ASP A 234 -12.13 34.95 -0.88
N ALA A 235 -12.80 33.87 -0.43
CA ALA A 235 -13.97 33.95 0.42
C ALA A 235 -13.65 34.05 1.92
N HIS A 236 -12.59 33.41 2.38
CA HIS A 236 -12.30 33.24 3.81
C HIS A 236 -10.88 33.69 4.21
N GLY A 237 -10.06 34.19 3.29
CA GLY A 237 -8.72 34.69 3.58
C GLY A 237 -7.74 33.58 4.05
N VAL A 238 -8.00 32.33 3.68
CA VAL A 238 -7.08 31.21 4.03
C VAL A 238 -5.92 31.14 3.06
N GLU A 239 -4.73 31.08 3.60
CA GLU A 239 -3.54 30.78 2.81
C GLU A 239 -3.33 29.24 2.77
N ILE A 240 -3.26 28.69 1.58
CA ILE A 240 -3.04 27.28 1.33
C ILE A 240 -1.59 27.05 0.93
N ASP A 241 -0.88 26.24 1.71
CA ASP A 241 0.53 25.93 1.51
C ASP A 241 0.79 24.47 1.08
N GLU A 242 -0.24 23.64 1.01
CA GLU A 242 -0.12 22.25 0.57
C GLU A 242 -1.33 21.78 -0.23
N ILE A 243 -1.08 21.10 -1.35
CA ILE A 243 -2.08 20.42 -2.17
C ILE A 243 -1.62 18.97 -2.38
N SER A 244 -2.51 18.02 -2.10
CA SER A 244 -2.27 16.59 -2.31
C SER A 244 -3.40 15.96 -3.15
N PRO A 245 -3.14 15.54 -4.39
CA PRO A 245 -4.08 14.70 -5.14
C PRO A 245 -4.06 13.23 -4.67
N GLY A 246 -3.29 12.90 -3.63
CA GLY A 246 -3.14 11.55 -3.11
C GLY A 246 -2.22 10.66 -3.94
N GLY A 247 -2.55 9.38 -3.96
CA GLY A 247 -1.90 8.36 -4.77
C GLY A 247 -2.88 7.68 -5.70
N GLY A 248 -2.57 6.44 -6.11
CA GLY A 248 -3.51 5.63 -6.88
C GLY A 248 -2.97 5.11 -8.20
N LEU A 249 -1.80 5.55 -8.64
CA LEU A 249 -1.17 5.07 -9.88
C LEU A 249 -1.03 3.54 -9.87
N GLY A 250 -1.42 2.91 -10.99
CA GLY A 250 -1.43 1.48 -11.18
C GLY A 250 -0.06 0.88 -11.48
N ILE A 251 0.03 -0.44 -11.32
CA ILE A 251 1.15 -1.26 -11.79
C ILE A 251 0.60 -2.46 -12.56
N PRO A 252 1.35 -3.01 -13.53
CA PRO A 252 0.95 -4.26 -14.18
C PRO A 252 1.01 -5.44 -13.20
N TYR A 253 0.04 -6.35 -13.32
CA TYR A 253 -0.04 -7.65 -12.65
C TYR A 253 0.01 -8.81 -13.67
N GLU A 254 -0.33 -8.51 -14.91
CA GLU A 254 -0.23 -9.41 -16.07
C GLU A 254 0.53 -8.73 -17.21
N ALA A 255 1.04 -9.52 -18.16
CA ALA A 255 1.81 -8.98 -19.27
C ALA A 255 1.01 -8.06 -20.20
N THR A 256 -0.30 -8.16 -20.16
CA THR A 256 -1.25 -7.35 -20.95
C THR A 256 -1.63 -6.03 -20.29
N ASP A 257 -1.30 -5.86 -19.00
CA ASP A 257 -1.61 -4.63 -18.29
C ASP A 257 -0.74 -3.47 -18.80
N PRO A 258 -1.29 -2.25 -18.85
CA PRO A 258 -0.50 -1.07 -19.16
C PRO A 258 0.56 -0.81 -18.07
N ASP A 259 1.64 -0.16 -18.46
CA ASP A 259 2.66 0.34 -17.52
C ASP A 259 2.53 1.87 -17.44
N ALA A 260 1.94 2.36 -16.36
CA ALA A 260 1.79 3.78 -16.14
C ALA A 260 3.14 4.39 -15.76
N GLY A 261 3.65 5.31 -16.58
CA GLY A 261 4.91 6.00 -16.34
C GLY A 261 4.83 6.91 -15.12
N VAL A 262 5.71 6.70 -14.13
CA VAL A 262 5.84 7.61 -12.97
C VAL A 262 6.19 9.02 -13.44
N GLU A 263 7.08 9.12 -14.42
CA GLU A 263 7.57 10.37 -14.99
C GLU A 263 6.46 11.15 -15.69
N ASP A 264 5.62 10.45 -16.48
CA ASP A 264 4.49 11.06 -17.17
C ASP A 264 3.42 11.53 -16.18
N TYR A 265 3.13 10.71 -15.15
CA TYR A 265 2.21 11.07 -14.07
C TYR A 265 2.67 12.32 -13.32
N VAL A 266 3.92 12.33 -12.83
CA VAL A 266 4.46 13.48 -12.09
C VAL A 266 4.57 14.72 -12.97
N GLY A 267 5.01 14.55 -14.21
CA GLY A 267 5.11 15.65 -15.20
C GLY A 267 3.77 16.32 -15.44
N ALA A 268 2.72 15.53 -15.66
CA ALA A 268 1.38 16.04 -15.95
C ALA A 268 0.77 16.80 -14.75
N ILE A 269 0.82 16.22 -13.53
CA ILE A 269 0.29 16.90 -12.34
C ILE A 269 1.08 18.17 -11.99
N ALA A 270 2.41 18.17 -12.18
CA ALA A 270 3.23 19.35 -11.93
C ALA A 270 2.98 20.47 -12.96
N ALA A 271 2.73 20.11 -14.22
CA ALA A 271 2.38 21.07 -15.26
C ALA A 271 1.02 21.73 -14.93
N CYS A 272 -0.01 20.92 -14.63
CA CYS A 272 -1.32 21.42 -14.23
C CYS A 272 -1.24 22.30 -12.96
N ALA A 273 -0.49 21.87 -11.96
CA ALA A 273 -0.29 22.65 -10.73
C ALA A 273 0.36 24.02 -11.03
N ARG A 274 1.33 24.08 -11.96
CA ARG A 274 2.00 25.31 -12.36
C ARG A 274 1.03 26.28 -13.05
N GLU A 275 0.24 25.78 -13.97
CA GLU A 275 -0.78 26.57 -14.67
C GLU A 275 -1.84 27.10 -13.70
N SER A 276 -2.36 26.24 -12.85
CA SER A 276 -3.38 26.59 -11.85
C SER A 276 -2.86 27.64 -10.85
N ALA A 277 -1.64 27.48 -10.33
CA ALA A 277 -1.03 28.43 -9.42
C ALA A 277 -0.83 29.81 -10.11
N ALA A 278 -0.37 29.81 -11.37
CA ALA A 278 -0.19 31.05 -12.14
C ALA A 278 -1.52 31.76 -12.41
N GLN A 279 -2.56 31.04 -12.83
CA GLN A 279 -3.89 31.59 -13.09
C GLN A 279 -4.53 32.22 -11.84
N LEU A 280 -4.31 31.59 -10.67
CA LEU A 280 -4.83 32.05 -9.39
C LEU A 280 -3.95 33.08 -8.70
N GLY A 281 -2.76 33.38 -9.25
CA GLY A 281 -1.78 34.26 -8.60
C GLY A 281 -1.30 33.71 -7.24
N MET A 282 -1.24 32.40 -7.10
CA MET A 282 -0.79 31.72 -5.89
C MET A 282 0.71 31.42 -5.95
N ALA A 283 1.41 31.62 -4.84
CA ALA A 283 2.75 31.05 -4.70
C ALA A 283 2.69 29.51 -4.80
N PRO A 284 3.67 28.84 -5.38
CA PRO A 284 3.67 27.40 -5.49
C PRO A 284 3.58 26.73 -4.09
N PRO A 285 2.48 26.02 -3.77
CA PRO A 285 2.37 25.27 -2.52
C PRO A 285 3.26 24.03 -2.52
N VAL A 286 3.37 23.33 -1.41
CA VAL A 286 3.88 21.96 -1.40
C VAL A 286 2.94 21.10 -2.24
N LEU A 287 3.46 20.40 -3.25
CA LEU A 287 2.73 19.41 -4.03
C LEU A 287 3.08 18.03 -3.51
N THR A 288 2.14 17.42 -2.80
CA THR A 288 2.30 16.13 -2.15
C THR A 288 1.66 15.02 -2.97
N ILE A 289 2.37 13.92 -3.18
CA ILE A 289 1.82 12.68 -3.76
C ILE A 289 2.05 11.51 -2.82
N GLU A 290 1.16 10.50 -2.91
CA GLU A 290 1.11 9.39 -1.94
C GLU A 290 1.23 8.01 -2.61
N PRO A 291 2.39 7.69 -3.26
CA PRO A 291 2.60 6.38 -3.85
C PRO A 291 2.76 5.32 -2.76
N GLY A 292 2.14 4.16 -2.97
CA GLY A 292 2.34 2.97 -2.15
C GLY A 292 2.60 1.76 -3.02
N ARG A 293 1.61 1.39 -3.83
CA ARG A 293 1.66 0.24 -4.74
C ARG A 293 2.85 0.28 -5.69
N THR A 294 3.12 1.41 -6.31
CA THR A 294 4.20 1.60 -7.28
C THR A 294 5.60 1.52 -6.66
N ILE A 295 5.72 1.73 -5.34
CA ILE A 295 7.01 1.62 -4.64
C ILE A 295 7.32 0.16 -4.32
N VAL A 296 6.36 -0.59 -3.74
CA VAL A 296 6.67 -1.91 -3.20
C VAL A 296 6.07 -3.07 -4.00
N GLY A 297 5.05 -2.81 -4.86
CA GLY A 297 4.31 -3.87 -5.51
C GLY A 297 5.19 -4.80 -6.33
N GLN A 298 5.92 -4.25 -7.28
CA GLN A 298 6.81 -4.99 -8.17
C GLN A 298 8.12 -5.43 -7.51
N ALA A 299 8.48 -4.82 -6.38
CA ALA A 299 9.66 -5.22 -5.61
C ALA A 299 9.46 -6.55 -4.87
N GLY A 300 8.23 -6.97 -4.63
CA GLY A 300 7.91 -8.18 -3.90
C GLY A 300 7.42 -9.32 -4.79
N VAL A 301 7.88 -10.53 -4.51
CA VAL A 301 7.39 -11.79 -5.10
C VAL A 301 6.94 -12.74 -3.99
N ALA A 302 5.95 -13.59 -4.27
CA ALA A 302 5.49 -14.63 -3.37
C ALA A 302 5.82 -16.01 -3.94
N VAL A 303 6.47 -16.87 -3.15
CA VAL A 303 6.90 -18.22 -3.54
C VAL A 303 6.04 -19.25 -2.80
N TYR A 304 5.50 -20.20 -3.54
CA TYR A 304 4.64 -21.26 -3.03
C TYR A 304 5.12 -22.62 -3.49
N THR A 305 4.86 -23.65 -2.70
CA THR A 305 5.09 -25.05 -3.07
C THR A 305 3.80 -25.72 -3.52
N VAL A 306 3.83 -26.38 -4.67
CA VAL A 306 2.71 -27.19 -5.18
C VAL A 306 2.55 -28.42 -4.29
N GLY A 307 1.34 -28.60 -3.75
CA GLY A 307 0.98 -29.75 -2.92
C GLY A 307 0.22 -30.83 -3.66
N ALA A 308 -0.80 -30.44 -4.44
CA ALA A 308 -1.68 -31.39 -5.11
C ALA A 308 -2.16 -30.86 -6.47
N ARG A 309 -2.52 -31.81 -7.35
CA ARG A 309 -3.20 -31.53 -8.61
C ARG A 309 -4.54 -32.27 -8.64
N LYS A 310 -5.60 -31.58 -9.06
CA LYS A 310 -6.91 -32.17 -9.28
C LYS A 310 -7.44 -31.80 -10.65
N GLU A 311 -7.62 -32.78 -11.49
CA GLU A 311 -8.23 -32.63 -12.81
C GLU A 311 -9.74 -32.89 -12.74
N ILE A 312 -10.51 -31.99 -13.33
CA ILE A 312 -11.94 -32.16 -13.58
C ILE A 312 -12.07 -32.27 -15.12
N PRO A 313 -12.27 -33.48 -15.67
CA PRO A 313 -12.22 -33.70 -17.10
C PRO A 313 -13.18 -32.78 -17.85
N GLY A 314 -12.68 -32.10 -18.88
CA GLY A 314 -13.45 -31.17 -19.72
C GLY A 314 -13.82 -29.83 -19.06
N VAL A 315 -13.38 -29.58 -17.81
CA VAL A 315 -13.68 -28.33 -17.07
C VAL A 315 -12.40 -27.58 -16.76
N ARG A 316 -11.58 -28.06 -15.83
CA ARG A 316 -10.31 -27.40 -15.43
C ARG A 316 -9.38 -28.32 -14.63
N THR A 317 -8.15 -27.93 -14.56
CA THR A 317 -7.14 -28.52 -13.65
C THR A 317 -6.84 -27.52 -12.55
N TYR A 318 -7.09 -27.92 -11.30
CA TYR A 318 -6.62 -27.20 -10.11
C TYR A 318 -5.22 -27.65 -9.74
N VAL A 319 -4.37 -26.70 -9.39
CA VAL A 319 -3.08 -26.90 -8.75
C VAL A 319 -3.13 -26.19 -7.39
N SER A 320 -3.11 -26.97 -6.32
CA SER A 320 -3.17 -26.44 -4.97
C SER A 320 -1.76 -26.17 -4.45
N VAL A 321 -1.59 -25.02 -3.80
CA VAL A 321 -0.32 -24.59 -3.19
C VAL A 321 -0.48 -24.47 -1.68
N ASP A 322 0.65 -24.35 -0.98
CA ASP A 322 0.71 -24.32 0.49
C ASP A 322 0.35 -22.97 1.13
N GLY A 323 0.04 -21.93 0.33
CA GLY A 323 -0.54 -20.65 0.75
C GLY A 323 -1.94 -20.44 0.18
N GLY A 324 -2.37 -19.19 0.06
CA GLY A 324 -3.66 -18.82 -0.51
C GLY A 324 -4.19 -17.50 0.00
N MET A 325 -5.54 -17.38 0.13
CA MET A 325 -6.20 -16.12 0.50
C MET A 325 -5.78 -15.58 1.88
N ALA A 326 -5.23 -16.40 2.77
CA ALA A 326 -4.78 -15.92 4.07
C ALA A 326 -3.55 -15.03 3.99
N ASP A 327 -2.69 -15.20 2.98
CA ASP A 327 -1.52 -14.36 2.71
C ASP A 327 -1.69 -13.43 1.50
N ASN A 328 -2.60 -13.77 0.55
CA ASN A 328 -3.00 -12.90 -0.56
C ASN A 328 -4.51 -12.94 -0.79
N ILE A 329 -5.24 -12.10 -0.07
CA ILE A 329 -6.72 -11.98 -0.16
C ILE A 329 -7.18 -11.28 -1.45
N ARG A 330 -6.31 -10.61 -2.19
CA ARG A 330 -6.69 -9.69 -3.27
C ARG A 330 -7.45 -10.32 -4.42
N PRO A 331 -7.13 -11.54 -4.90
CA PRO A 331 -7.97 -12.21 -5.90
C PRO A 331 -9.40 -12.40 -5.42
N ALA A 332 -9.59 -12.92 -4.21
CA ALA A 332 -10.92 -13.16 -3.64
C ALA A 332 -11.71 -11.87 -3.36
N LEU A 333 -11.03 -10.79 -2.89
CA LEU A 333 -11.69 -9.56 -2.48
C LEU A 333 -11.94 -8.58 -3.64
N TYR A 334 -11.00 -8.49 -4.58
CA TYR A 334 -11.01 -7.47 -5.64
C TYR A 334 -11.03 -8.06 -7.04
N GLY A 335 -11.09 -9.38 -7.20
CA GLY A 335 -10.88 -10.03 -8.50
C GLY A 335 -9.53 -9.69 -9.11
N ALA A 336 -8.50 -9.44 -8.27
CA ALA A 336 -7.19 -9.05 -8.76
C ALA A 336 -6.55 -10.21 -9.54
N ALA A 337 -6.19 -9.94 -10.79
CA ALA A 337 -5.46 -10.87 -11.62
C ALA A 337 -3.99 -10.94 -11.20
N TYR A 338 -3.39 -12.12 -11.39
CA TYR A 338 -1.97 -12.39 -11.21
C TYR A 338 -1.51 -13.41 -12.25
N THR A 339 -0.21 -13.47 -12.46
CA THR A 339 0.44 -14.56 -13.21
C THR A 339 1.38 -15.35 -12.30
N ALA A 340 1.85 -16.50 -12.76
CA ALA A 340 2.84 -17.29 -12.05
C ALA A 340 3.84 -17.92 -13.02
N GLU A 341 5.03 -18.17 -12.51
CA GLU A 341 6.07 -18.95 -13.21
C GLU A 341 6.67 -20.02 -12.29
N LEU A 342 7.34 -21.00 -12.87
CA LEU A 342 8.17 -21.96 -12.14
C LEU A 342 9.46 -21.29 -11.66
N VAL A 343 9.88 -21.58 -10.42
CA VAL A 343 11.11 -21.06 -9.84
C VAL A 343 12.34 -21.78 -10.44
N GLY A 344 12.36 -23.10 -10.39
CA GLY A 344 13.56 -23.90 -10.70
C GLY A 344 13.89 -24.09 -12.18
N ARG A 345 12.97 -23.72 -13.09
CA ARG A 345 13.12 -23.85 -14.55
C ARG A 345 12.22 -22.86 -15.29
N PRO A 346 12.52 -22.56 -16.57
CA PRO A 346 11.61 -21.74 -17.38
C PRO A 346 10.21 -22.37 -17.49
N SER A 347 9.20 -21.52 -17.60
CA SER A 347 7.82 -21.94 -17.88
C SER A 347 7.58 -22.02 -19.38
N ASP A 348 8.38 -22.83 -20.09
CA ASP A 348 8.30 -23.07 -21.53
C ASP A 348 7.87 -24.52 -21.86
N GLY A 349 7.70 -24.83 -23.13
CA GLY A 349 7.30 -26.16 -23.61
C GLY A 349 5.78 -26.32 -23.74
N ASP A 350 5.27 -27.51 -23.45
CA ASP A 350 3.85 -27.84 -23.57
C ASP A 350 3.06 -27.18 -22.42
N LEU A 351 2.51 -25.99 -22.68
CA LEU A 351 1.73 -25.22 -21.70
C LEU A 351 0.26 -25.66 -21.71
N ALA A 352 -0.28 -25.85 -20.52
CA ALA A 352 -1.69 -26.11 -20.32
C ALA A 352 -2.30 -25.11 -19.32
N PRO A 353 -3.56 -24.69 -19.52
CA PRO A 353 -4.23 -23.80 -18.58
C PRO A 353 -4.52 -24.52 -17.26
N VAL A 354 -4.12 -23.92 -16.15
CA VAL A 354 -4.40 -24.39 -14.80
C VAL A 354 -4.96 -23.25 -13.94
N THR A 355 -5.68 -23.61 -12.88
CA THR A 355 -6.14 -22.73 -11.82
C THR A 355 -5.26 -22.94 -10.60
N ILE A 356 -4.61 -21.90 -10.08
CA ILE A 356 -3.84 -21.97 -8.85
C ILE A 356 -4.78 -21.70 -7.68
N ALA A 357 -4.98 -22.70 -6.85
CA ALA A 357 -5.84 -22.66 -5.68
C ALA A 357 -4.99 -22.69 -4.40
N GLY A 358 -5.45 -22.00 -3.37
CA GLY A 358 -4.89 -22.15 -2.04
C GLY A 358 -5.34 -23.44 -1.34
N LYS A 359 -4.92 -23.58 -0.09
CA LYS A 359 -5.20 -24.78 0.74
C LYS A 359 -6.34 -24.60 1.72
N TYR A 360 -6.97 -23.42 1.76
CA TYR A 360 -7.95 -23.07 2.78
C TYR A 360 -9.35 -23.59 2.45
N CYS A 361 -10.15 -23.82 3.50
CA CYS A 361 -11.50 -24.34 3.36
C CYS A 361 -12.50 -23.23 2.99
N GLU A 362 -12.27 -22.62 1.83
CA GLU A 362 -13.06 -21.54 1.24
C GLU A 362 -13.08 -21.66 -0.28
N SER A 363 -14.27 -21.62 -0.89
CA SER A 363 -14.41 -21.77 -2.35
C SER A 363 -13.73 -20.64 -3.14
N GLY A 364 -13.64 -19.46 -2.54
CA GLY A 364 -12.96 -18.29 -3.11
C GLY A 364 -11.44 -18.28 -2.94
N ASP A 365 -10.84 -19.35 -2.36
CA ASP A 365 -9.40 -19.44 -2.19
C ASP A 365 -8.69 -19.83 -3.51
N ILE A 366 -8.79 -18.91 -4.46
CA ILE A 366 -8.18 -18.98 -5.78
C ILE A 366 -7.19 -17.83 -5.91
N LEU A 367 -5.91 -18.16 -6.08
CA LEU A 367 -4.86 -17.16 -6.31
C LEU A 367 -4.81 -16.69 -7.76
N ILE A 368 -5.01 -17.62 -8.71
CA ILE A 368 -5.01 -17.33 -10.14
C ILE A 368 -6.05 -18.22 -10.82
N GLU A 369 -7.07 -17.59 -11.43
CA GLU A 369 -8.15 -18.29 -12.13
C GLU A 369 -7.66 -19.09 -13.32
N ARG A 370 -6.71 -18.55 -14.08
CA ARG A 370 -6.18 -19.20 -15.28
C ARG A 370 -4.79 -18.70 -15.61
N VAL A 371 -3.83 -19.62 -15.64
CA VAL A 371 -2.46 -19.38 -16.11
C VAL A 371 -2.00 -20.57 -16.91
N ALA A 372 -1.25 -20.33 -17.99
CA ALA A 372 -0.67 -21.37 -18.81
C ALA A 372 0.70 -21.78 -18.22
N LEU A 373 0.77 -23.02 -17.73
CA LEU A 373 2.01 -23.56 -17.13
C LEU A 373 2.34 -24.94 -17.73
N PRO A 374 3.62 -25.34 -17.72
CA PRO A 374 4.00 -26.72 -18.07
C PRO A 374 3.46 -27.69 -17.01
N PRO A 375 3.49 -29.02 -17.29
CA PRO A 375 3.06 -30.01 -16.30
C PRO A 375 3.75 -29.81 -14.95
N LEU A 376 2.94 -29.75 -13.89
CA LEU A 376 3.36 -29.52 -12.51
C LEU A 376 3.26 -30.81 -11.70
N SER A 377 4.17 -30.97 -10.75
CA SER A 377 4.22 -32.07 -9.78
C SER A 377 4.25 -31.55 -8.35
N PRO A 378 3.78 -32.33 -7.36
CA PRO A 378 4.00 -32.01 -5.95
C PRO A 378 5.48 -31.75 -5.67
N GLY A 379 5.77 -30.66 -4.95
CA GLY A 379 7.12 -30.19 -4.68
C GLY A 379 7.67 -29.16 -5.67
N ASP A 380 7.05 -28.98 -6.86
CA ASP A 380 7.39 -27.85 -7.73
C ASP A 380 7.12 -26.53 -7.02
N ARG A 381 7.95 -25.52 -7.29
CA ARG A 381 7.77 -24.18 -6.72
C ARG A 381 7.27 -23.20 -7.76
N LEU A 382 6.21 -22.49 -7.42
CA LEU A 382 5.66 -21.40 -8.19
C LEU A 382 6.01 -20.06 -7.55
N VAL A 383 6.25 -19.07 -8.38
CA VAL A 383 6.44 -17.67 -7.94
C VAL A 383 5.40 -16.79 -8.59
N ILE A 384 4.79 -15.93 -7.78
CA ILE A 384 3.83 -14.91 -8.19
C ILE A 384 4.51 -13.56 -8.09
N PRO A 385 4.72 -12.82 -9.21
CA PRO A 385 5.32 -11.48 -9.19
C PRO A 385 4.33 -10.42 -8.70
N ALA A 386 4.82 -9.19 -8.51
CA ALA A 386 4.03 -8.02 -8.09
C ALA A 386 3.23 -8.26 -6.79
N ALA A 387 3.74 -9.09 -5.88
CA ALA A 387 3.11 -9.46 -4.62
C ALA A 387 3.50 -8.55 -3.44
N GLY A 388 4.27 -7.47 -3.67
CA GLY A 388 4.81 -6.64 -2.59
C GLY A 388 3.79 -5.68 -1.95
N ALA A 389 2.67 -5.37 -2.61
CA ALA A 389 1.70 -4.40 -2.11
C ALA A 389 0.36 -5.06 -1.79
N TYR A 390 -0.19 -4.74 -0.61
CA TYR A 390 -1.53 -5.15 -0.15
C TYR A 390 -1.74 -6.66 0.00
N CYS A 391 -0.71 -7.51 -0.14
CA CYS A 391 -0.78 -8.93 0.18
C CYS A 391 -0.57 -9.12 1.68
N LEU A 392 0.66 -9.05 2.17
CA LEU A 392 0.97 -9.23 3.59
C LEU A 392 0.31 -8.20 4.50
N ALA A 393 0.11 -6.96 4.03
CA ALA A 393 -0.60 -5.94 4.80
C ALA A 393 -2.06 -6.31 5.12
N MET A 394 -2.66 -7.17 4.28
CA MET A 394 -4.03 -7.67 4.45
C MET A 394 -4.07 -9.15 4.88
N ALA A 395 -2.92 -9.76 5.17
CA ALA A 395 -2.83 -11.14 5.58
C ALA A 395 -3.57 -11.39 6.92
N SER A 396 -4.14 -12.57 7.02
CA SER A 396 -4.91 -13.02 8.19
C SER A 396 -4.45 -14.39 8.67
N ASN A 397 -4.97 -14.81 9.82
CA ASN A 397 -4.80 -16.17 10.31
C ASN A 397 -6.06 -17.04 10.03
N TYR A 398 -6.69 -16.85 8.87
CA TYR A 398 -7.82 -17.68 8.46
C TYR A 398 -7.44 -19.18 8.47
N ASN A 399 -8.31 -20.05 8.98
CA ASN A 399 -8.04 -21.45 9.27
C ASN A 399 -6.79 -21.70 10.14
N GLN A 400 -6.44 -20.75 11.02
CA GLN A 400 -5.21 -20.74 11.85
C GLN A 400 -3.92 -20.80 11.01
N ALA A 401 -3.95 -20.26 9.79
CA ALA A 401 -2.77 -20.16 8.95
C ALA A 401 -1.70 -19.29 9.61
N LEU A 402 -0.47 -19.77 9.60
CA LEU A 402 0.69 -19.01 10.06
C LEU A 402 1.11 -18.01 8.97
N ARG A 403 1.29 -16.75 9.31
CA ARG A 403 1.81 -15.76 8.38
C ARG A 403 3.19 -16.17 7.88
N PRO A 404 3.47 -16.00 6.58
CA PRO A 404 4.72 -16.44 5.96
C PRO A 404 5.93 -15.65 6.45
N ALA A 405 7.11 -16.22 6.25
CA ALA A 405 8.37 -15.51 6.41
C ALA A 405 8.54 -14.43 5.31
N VAL A 406 9.29 -13.38 5.63
CA VAL A 406 9.63 -12.30 4.72
C VAL A 406 11.13 -12.09 4.68
N VAL A 407 11.70 -12.14 3.51
CA VAL A 407 13.13 -11.97 3.24
C VAL A 407 13.33 -10.73 2.36
N PHE A 408 14.25 -9.87 2.74
CA PHE A 408 14.73 -8.77 1.91
C PHE A 408 16.10 -9.14 1.33
N ILE A 409 16.32 -8.81 0.05
CA ILE A 409 17.59 -9.05 -0.64
C ILE A 409 18.17 -7.70 -1.03
N GLU A 410 19.42 -7.49 -0.66
CA GLU A 410 20.23 -6.33 -1.04
C GLU A 410 21.64 -6.78 -1.40
N ASP A 411 22.16 -6.38 -2.56
CA ASP A 411 23.55 -6.63 -3.01
C ASP A 411 23.99 -8.09 -2.94
N GLY A 412 23.09 -9.02 -3.25
CA GLY A 412 23.38 -10.47 -3.24
C GLY A 412 23.28 -11.13 -1.86
N GLU A 413 22.93 -10.37 -0.83
CA GLU A 413 22.73 -10.89 0.53
C GLU A 413 21.23 -10.93 0.88
N SER A 414 20.79 -12.03 1.51
CA SER A 414 19.43 -12.21 2.00
C SER A 414 19.34 -11.94 3.50
N ARG A 415 18.31 -11.21 3.94
CA ARG A 415 18.04 -10.94 5.33
C ARG A 415 16.60 -11.33 5.68
N LEU A 416 16.41 -12.26 6.61
CA LEU A 416 15.09 -12.54 7.18
C LEU A 416 14.64 -11.31 7.98
N THR A 417 13.58 -10.64 7.52
CA THR A 417 13.07 -9.42 8.14
C THR A 417 11.82 -9.66 8.98
N GLN A 418 11.04 -10.69 8.63
CA GLN A 418 9.95 -11.18 9.45
C GLN A 418 10.01 -12.73 9.43
N ARG A 419 10.10 -13.33 10.62
CA ARG A 419 10.03 -14.79 10.73
C ARG A 419 8.60 -15.27 10.44
N ARG A 420 8.49 -16.51 10.00
CA ARG A 420 7.19 -17.20 9.96
C ARG A 420 6.57 -17.20 11.37
N GLU A 421 5.25 -17.03 11.46
CA GLU A 421 4.54 -17.22 12.72
C GLU A 421 4.69 -18.67 13.22
N THR A 422 4.55 -18.82 14.51
CA THR A 422 4.47 -20.10 15.22
C THR A 422 3.10 -20.25 15.86
N VAL A 423 2.77 -21.45 16.37
CA VAL A 423 1.55 -21.66 17.15
C VAL A 423 1.50 -20.75 18.38
N ASP A 424 2.65 -20.44 18.98
CA ASP A 424 2.73 -19.51 20.10
C ASP A 424 2.30 -18.08 19.72
N ASP A 425 2.57 -17.65 18.48
CA ASP A 425 2.09 -16.36 18.00
C ASP A 425 0.56 -16.33 17.88
N LEU A 426 -0.06 -17.44 17.46
CA LEU A 426 -1.52 -17.58 17.44
C LEU A 426 -2.12 -17.55 18.84
N LEU A 427 -1.49 -18.25 19.79
CA LEU A 427 -1.95 -18.36 21.17
C LEU A 427 -1.72 -17.10 22.01
N ARG A 428 -0.85 -16.20 21.55
CA ARG A 428 -0.47 -14.98 22.32
C ARG A 428 -1.67 -14.15 22.79
N ARG A 429 -2.77 -14.17 22.06
CA ARG A 429 -3.99 -13.39 22.35
C ARG A 429 -4.97 -14.13 23.25
N ASP A 430 -4.79 -15.44 23.44
CA ASP A 430 -5.70 -16.24 24.23
C ASP A 430 -5.43 -16.06 25.71
N VAL A 431 -6.50 -15.87 26.47
CA VAL A 431 -6.43 -15.89 27.93
C VAL A 431 -6.58 -17.37 28.37
N ILE A 432 -5.43 -18.03 28.53
CA ILE A 432 -5.40 -19.45 28.93
C ILE A 432 -5.55 -19.55 30.45
N ASP A 433 -6.64 -20.16 30.92
CA ASP A 433 -6.76 -20.52 32.36
C ASP A 433 -5.79 -21.67 32.67
N VAL A 434 -4.86 -21.41 33.57
CA VAL A 434 -3.83 -22.38 34.02
C VAL A 434 -4.43 -23.74 34.45
N ARG A 435 -5.73 -23.81 34.77
CA ARG A 435 -6.44 -25.03 35.06
C ARG A 435 -6.65 -25.95 33.87
N MET A 436 -6.64 -25.43 32.65
CA MET A 436 -6.78 -26.21 31.41
C MET A 436 -5.47 -26.83 30.90
N THR A 437 -4.32 -26.36 31.37
CA THR A 437 -3.00 -26.79 30.88
C THR A 437 -2.41 -28.00 31.60
N ARG A 438 -3.05 -28.53 32.66
CA ARG A 438 -2.53 -29.67 33.42
C ARG A 438 -2.69 -31.05 32.73
N GLY A 439 -3.07 -31.11 31.49
CA GLY A 439 -3.26 -32.35 30.73
C GLY A 439 -2.52 -32.50 29.40
N ALA A 440 -1.82 -31.47 28.94
CA ALA A 440 -1.24 -31.48 27.60
C ALA A 440 0.25 -31.12 27.61
N THR A 441 1.08 -32.09 28.00
CA THR A 441 2.49 -32.10 27.57
C THR A 441 2.59 -32.94 26.32
N ALA A 442 2.26 -32.37 25.17
CA ALA A 442 2.69 -32.88 23.87
C ALA A 442 3.45 -31.74 23.17
N GLU A 443 4.74 -31.89 23.03
CA GLU A 443 5.52 -31.10 22.08
C GLU A 443 4.95 -31.39 20.71
N VAL A 444 4.17 -30.44 20.16
CA VAL A 444 3.75 -30.49 18.78
C VAL A 444 4.88 -29.84 17.96
N THR A 445 5.78 -30.66 17.47
CA THR A 445 6.70 -30.28 16.38
C THR A 445 5.91 -30.37 15.08
N ILE A 446 5.62 -29.23 14.45
CA ILE A 446 5.04 -29.13 13.09
C ILE A 446 6.16 -28.78 12.11
#